data_389379ea41bca8482222b49b98e3e804
#
_entry.id   389379ea41bca8482222b49b98e3e804
#
_cell.length_a   1.000
_cell.length_b   1.000
_cell.length_c   1.000
_cell.angle_alpha   90.00
_cell.angle_beta   90.00
_cell.angle_gamma   90.00
#
_symmetry.space_group_name_H-M   'P 1'
#
loop_
_entity.id
_entity.type
_entity.pdbx_description
1 polymer ?
#
loop_
_entity_poly.entity_id
_entity_poly.type
_entity_poly.pdbx_seq_one_letter_code
_entity_poly.pdbx_strand_id
1 'polypeptide(L)'
;NYTSRDDVRRKYIFDSKPEEIARSYIFGYEKDNPSYEFLKKRIFLEESEIHSPDEQTIYTKNLIAAKEFFVEKIKELKDSDVERLFTKITQQFVFNVYEISSDIDVFVTFETMNNRGKLLSTLELLKNRLIFLSSKLPPSENGGQALRQNINEAWKAAYHFLGKNDARQLNDDLFLRTHIA
;
A
#
# COMPACT_ATOMS: atom_id res chain seq x y z
N ASN A 1 -28.67 10.91 11.61
CA ASN A 1 -28.57 9.83 10.63
C ASN A 1 -27.57 8.80 11.14
N TYR A 2 -28.09 7.64 11.53
CA TYR A 2 -27.25 6.54 11.98
C TYR A 2 -26.63 5.87 10.74
N THR A 3 -25.32 5.94 10.61
CA THR A 3 -24.59 5.24 9.54
C THR A 3 -24.29 3.84 10.03
N SER A 4 -24.80 2.81 9.37
CA SER A 4 -24.55 1.44 9.78
C SER A 4 -23.09 1.04 9.49
N ARG A 5 -22.60 0.04 10.23
CA ARG A 5 -21.26 -0.53 9.98
C ARG A 5 -21.10 -1.03 8.55
N ASP A 6 -22.16 -1.60 7.99
CA ASP A 6 -22.15 -2.12 6.61
C ASP A 6 -22.10 -1.00 5.57
N ASP A 7 -22.74 0.14 5.82
CA ASP A 7 -22.66 1.30 4.94
C ASP A 7 -21.24 1.89 4.91
N VAL A 8 -20.56 1.94 6.07
CA VAL A 8 -19.17 2.37 6.15
C VAL A 8 -18.27 1.43 5.33
N ARG A 9 -18.44 0.11 5.51
CA ARG A 9 -17.67 -0.88 4.76
C ARG A 9 -17.87 -0.76 3.26
N ARG A 10 -19.13 -0.68 2.79
CA ARG A 10 -19.44 -0.54 1.36
C ARG A 10 -18.90 0.75 0.76
N LYS A 11 -18.92 1.84 1.50
CA LYS A 11 -18.49 3.14 0.99
C LYS A 11 -16.98 3.32 0.97
N TYR A 12 -16.26 2.77 1.94
CA TYR A 12 -14.84 3.10 2.16
C TYR A 12 -13.88 1.91 2.02
N ILE A 13 -14.39 0.68 1.95
CA ILE A 13 -13.55 -0.52 1.91
C ILE A 13 -13.79 -1.32 0.64
N PHE A 14 -15.06 -1.47 0.23
CA PHE A 14 -15.42 -2.31 -0.92
C PHE A 14 -16.04 -1.48 -2.03
N ASP A 15 -15.63 -1.77 -3.26
CA ASP A 15 -16.40 -1.46 -4.45
C ASP A 15 -17.22 -2.70 -4.79
N SER A 16 -18.50 -2.69 -4.47
CA SER A 16 -19.42 -3.78 -4.81
C SER A 16 -20.28 -3.31 -5.99
N LYS A 17 -19.88 -3.66 -7.20
CA LYS A 17 -20.78 -3.56 -8.34
C LYS A 17 -21.86 -4.63 -8.17
N PRO A 18 -23.15 -4.29 -8.37
CA PRO A 18 -24.24 -5.25 -8.19
C PRO A 18 -24.15 -6.51 -9.06
N GLU A 19 -23.36 -6.44 -10.14
CA GLU A 19 -23.20 -7.49 -11.15
C GLU A 19 -21.98 -8.39 -10.90
N GLU A 20 -21.09 -8.04 -9.97
CA GLU A 20 -19.90 -8.83 -9.67
C GLU A 20 -20.09 -9.64 -8.39
N ILE A 21 -19.97 -10.95 -8.50
CA ILE A 21 -19.99 -11.89 -7.38
C ILE A 21 -18.78 -11.68 -6.46
N ALA A 22 -17.69 -11.08 -6.99
CA ALA A 22 -16.46 -10.81 -6.26
C ALA A 22 -16.40 -9.35 -5.78
N ARG A 23 -16.23 -9.15 -4.46
CA ARG A 23 -15.96 -7.84 -3.87
C ARG A 23 -14.55 -7.41 -4.22
N SER A 24 -14.38 -6.21 -4.79
CA SER A 24 -13.07 -5.57 -4.95
C SER A 24 -12.84 -4.55 -3.84
N TYR A 25 -11.60 -4.45 -3.37
CA TYR A 25 -11.24 -3.43 -2.38
C TYR A 25 -10.98 -2.09 -3.08
N ILE A 26 -11.46 -0.98 -2.48
CA ILE A 26 -11.27 0.37 -3.01
C ILE A 26 -9.81 0.82 -2.90
N PHE A 27 -9.10 0.35 -1.87
CA PHE A 27 -7.69 0.71 -1.67
C PHE A 27 -6.78 -0.17 -2.53
N GLY A 28 -5.71 0.46 -3.06
CA GLY A 28 -4.84 -0.10 -4.09
C GLY A 28 -3.88 -1.21 -3.68
N TYR A 29 -4.35 -2.19 -2.90
CA TYR A 29 -3.60 -3.42 -2.69
C TYR A 29 -3.86 -4.35 -3.86
N GLU A 30 -2.86 -4.58 -4.67
CA GLU A 30 -2.94 -5.53 -5.78
C GLU A 30 -3.05 -6.96 -5.25
N LYS A 31 -3.81 -7.81 -5.96
CA LYS A 31 -4.07 -9.21 -5.53
C LYS A 31 -2.80 -10.05 -5.42
N ASP A 32 -1.77 -9.69 -6.16
CA ASP A 32 -0.46 -10.35 -6.13
C ASP A 32 0.47 -9.82 -5.03
N ASN A 33 0.06 -8.79 -4.28
CA ASN A 33 0.82 -8.32 -3.13
C ASN A 33 0.84 -9.40 -2.05
N PRO A 34 2.02 -9.81 -1.53
CA PRO A 34 2.12 -10.85 -0.49
C PRO A 34 1.29 -10.58 0.76
N SER A 35 1.04 -9.32 1.08
CA SER A 35 0.23 -8.92 2.23
C SER A 35 -1.27 -8.84 1.94
N TYR A 36 -1.72 -9.03 0.70
CA TYR A 36 -3.13 -8.87 0.32
C TYR A 36 -4.04 -9.85 1.08
N GLU A 37 -3.72 -11.13 1.05
CA GLU A 37 -4.49 -12.15 1.75
C GLU A 37 -4.43 -12.00 3.26
N PHE A 38 -3.29 -11.58 3.79
CA PHE A 38 -3.14 -11.28 5.20
C PHE A 38 -4.03 -10.09 5.61
N LEU A 39 -4.02 -9.02 4.84
CA LEU A 39 -4.87 -7.84 5.06
C LEU A 39 -6.35 -8.26 5.08
N LYS A 40 -6.78 -9.04 4.09
CA LYS A 40 -8.15 -9.54 3.96
C LYS A 40 -8.57 -10.37 5.17
N LYS A 41 -7.79 -11.41 5.52
CA LYS A 41 -8.14 -12.35 6.58
C LYS A 41 -7.98 -11.79 7.98
N ARG A 42 -6.85 -11.12 8.28
CA ARG A 42 -6.46 -10.73 9.63
C ARG A 42 -6.88 -9.30 9.99
N ILE A 43 -6.89 -8.41 9.03
CA ILE A 43 -7.26 -7.01 9.29
C ILE A 43 -8.75 -6.80 9.10
N PHE A 44 -9.31 -7.22 7.94
CA PHE A 44 -10.73 -7.03 7.63
C PHE A 44 -11.63 -8.17 8.09
N LEU A 45 -11.07 -9.32 8.49
CA LEU A 45 -11.81 -10.50 8.95
C LEU A 45 -12.77 -11.03 7.88
N GLU A 46 -12.33 -11.01 6.63
CA GLU A 46 -13.08 -11.54 5.49
C GLU A 46 -12.68 -12.99 5.20
N GLU A 47 -13.60 -13.74 4.61
CA GLU A 47 -13.32 -15.10 4.13
C GLU A 47 -12.39 -15.06 2.93
N SER A 48 -11.52 -16.04 2.83
CA SER A 48 -10.63 -16.24 1.68
C SER A 48 -10.57 -17.71 1.32
N GLU A 49 -10.67 -17.98 0.04
CA GLU A 49 -10.54 -19.33 -0.51
C GLU A 49 -9.08 -19.83 -0.56
N ILE A 50 -8.13 -18.90 -0.43
CA ILE A 50 -6.70 -19.22 -0.50
C ILE A 50 -6.23 -19.68 0.88
N HIS A 51 -5.91 -20.95 1.01
CA HIS A 51 -5.40 -21.59 2.23
C HIS A 51 -3.88 -21.53 2.31
N SER A 52 -3.26 -20.40 1.94
CA SER A 52 -1.83 -20.23 2.18
C SER A 52 -1.56 -19.97 3.66
N PRO A 53 -0.50 -20.53 4.24
CA PRO A 53 -0.10 -20.20 5.60
C PRO A 53 0.18 -18.69 5.69
N ASP A 54 -0.25 -18.09 6.81
CA ASP A 54 0.02 -16.68 7.07
C ASP A 54 1.52 -16.47 7.23
N GLU A 55 2.15 -15.92 6.22
CA GLU A 55 3.57 -15.65 6.27
C GLU A 55 3.83 -14.44 7.19
N GLN A 56 4.56 -14.67 8.27
CA GLN A 56 4.92 -13.63 9.20
C GLN A 56 6.14 -12.86 8.70
N THR A 57 5.90 -11.61 8.36
CA THR A 57 6.93 -10.62 8.03
C THR A 57 6.81 -9.42 8.96
N ILE A 58 7.80 -8.55 8.98
CA ILE A 58 7.71 -7.28 9.72
C ILE A 58 6.50 -6.45 9.25
N TYR A 59 6.13 -6.53 7.98
CA TYR A 59 4.99 -5.81 7.41
C TYR A 59 3.66 -6.33 7.95
N THR A 60 3.48 -7.66 8.02
CA THR A 60 2.26 -8.26 8.58
C THR A 60 2.14 -8.02 10.08
N LYS A 61 3.26 -8.04 10.81
CA LYS A 61 3.32 -7.66 12.23
C LYS A 61 2.92 -6.20 12.43
N ASN A 62 3.42 -5.28 11.59
CA ASN A 62 3.08 -3.86 11.66
C ASN A 62 1.59 -3.61 11.35
N LEU A 63 0.99 -4.37 10.43
CA LEU A 63 -0.45 -4.27 10.15
C LEU A 63 -1.30 -4.68 11.36
N ILE A 64 -0.93 -5.77 12.05
CA ILE A 64 -1.60 -6.18 13.28
C ILE A 64 -1.43 -5.13 14.37
N ALA A 65 -0.21 -4.69 14.63
CA ALA A 65 0.07 -3.69 15.65
C ALA A 65 -0.68 -2.37 15.38
N ALA A 66 -0.76 -1.94 14.14
CA ALA A 66 -1.55 -0.77 13.76
C ALA A 66 -3.05 -0.98 14.04
N LYS A 67 -3.60 -2.14 13.69
CA LYS A 67 -5.01 -2.48 13.97
C LYS A 67 -5.28 -2.44 15.47
N GLU A 68 -4.45 -3.10 16.27
CA GLU A 68 -4.59 -3.16 17.73
C GLU A 68 -4.51 -1.75 18.33
N PHE A 69 -3.55 -0.95 17.90
CA PHE A 69 -3.41 0.45 18.33
C PHE A 69 -4.69 1.25 18.06
N PHE A 70 -5.22 1.20 16.83
CA PHE A 70 -6.42 1.95 16.50
C PHE A 70 -7.66 1.43 17.24
N VAL A 71 -7.80 0.11 17.39
CA VAL A 71 -8.89 -0.49 18.16
C VAL A 71 -8.85 -0.04 19.62
N GLU A 72 -7.66 -0.04 20.25
CA GLU A 72 -7.47 0.42 21.62
C GLU A 72 -7.83 1.91 21.74
N LYS A 73 -7.29 2.75 20.87
CA LYS A 73 -7.56 4.19 20.88
C LYS A 73 -9.03 4.54 20.65
N ILE A 74 -9.73 3.80 19.79
CA ILE A 74 -11.17 4.01 19.58
C ILE A 74 -11.98 3.58 20.80
N LYS A 75 -11.59 2.50 21.49
CA LYS A 75 -12.27 2.05 22.73
C LYS A 75 -12.17 3.05 23.88
N GLU A 76 -11.12 3.88 23.91
CA GLU A 76 -10.94 4.94 24.91
C GLU A 76 -11.90 6.14 24.66
N LEU A 77 -12.49 6.26 23.47
CA LEU A 77 -13.37 7.35 23.09
C LEU A 77 -14.83 7.07 23.51
N LYS A 78 -15.56 8.14 23.81
CA LYS A 78 -17.01 8.07 23.94
C LYS A 78 -17.66 7.98 22.55
N ASP A 79 -18.85 7.41 22.47
CA ASP A 79 -19.58 7.25 21.20
C ASP A 79 -19.71 8.58 20.43
N SER A 80 -20.02 9.67 21.14
CA SER A 80 -20.09 11.01 20.55
C SER A 80 -18.77 11.50 19.94
N ASP A 81 -17.64 11.09 20.51
CA ASP A 81 -16.31 11.45 20.01
C ASP A 81 -15.94 10.59 18.80
N VAL A 82 -16.36 9.32 18.78
CA VAL A 82 -16.22 8.44 17.61
C VAL A 82 -17.00 8.99 16.43
N GLU A 83 -18.28 9.40 16.63
CA GLU A 83 -19.08 10.02 15.57
C GLU A 83 -18.46 11.33 15.06
N ARG A 84 -17.95 12.16 15.96
CA ARG A 84 -17.27 13.40 15.60
C ARG A 84 -15.99 13.13 14.82
N LEU A 85 -15.19 12.13 15.23
CA LEU A 85 -13.99 11.72 14.52
C LEU A 85 -14.32 11.20 13.13
N PHE A 86 -15.34 10.33 13.02
CA PHE A 86 -15.83 9.83 11.73
C PHE A 86 -16.27 10.97 10.80
N THR A 87 -17.05 11.91 11.31
CA THR A 87 -17.48 13.09 10.53
C THR A 87 -16.28 13.92 10.05
N LYS A 88 -15.29 14.15 10.91
CA LYS A 88 -14.07 14.89 10.53
C LYS A 88 -13.32 14.18 9.40
N ILE A 89 -13.11 12.87 9.52
CA ILE A 89 -12.35 12.09 8.51
C ILE A 89 -13.11 12.05 7.18
N THR A 90 -14.42 11.84 7.21
CA THR A 90 -15.21 11.58 6.00
C THR A 90 -15.74 12.84 5.30
N GLN A 91 -15.84 13.97 6.01
CA GLN A 91 -16.50 15.17 5.50
C GLN A 91 -15.67 16.45 5.60
N GLN A 92 -14.65 16.48 6.48
CA GLN A 92 -13.88 17.71 6.75
C GLN A 92 -12.41 17.60 6.35
N PHE A 93 -11.90 16.41 6.05
CA PHE A 93 -10.57 16.27 5.48
C PHE A 93 -10.56 16.82 4.06
N VAL A 94 -9.62 17.71 3.82
CA VAL A 94 -9.38 18.31 2.51
C VAL A 94 -8.16 17.61 1.90
N PHE A 95 -8.35 17.02 0.72
CA PHE A 95 -7.28 16.39 -0.04
C PHE A 95 -6.86 17.34 -1.16
N ASN A 96 -5.56 17.57 -1.27
CA ASN A 96 -4.99 18.29 -2.41
C ASN A 96 -4.59 17.25 -3.46
N VAL A 97 -5.36 17.20 -4.56
CA VAL A 97 -5.08 16.31 -5.69
C VAL A 97 -4.26 17.07 -6.70
N TYR A 98 -3.07 16.59 -6.98
CA TYR A 98 -2.17 17.19 -7.96
C TYR A 98 -1.94 16.21 -9.12
N GLU A 99 -2.42 16.58 -10.30
CA GLU A 99 -2.15 15.82 -11.52
C GLU A 99 -0.87 16.33 -12.16
N ILE A 100 0.07 15.42 -12.39
CA ILE A 100 1.36 15.73 -13.00
C ILE A 100 1.22 15.50 -14.50
N SER A 101 1.37 16.58 -15.31
CA SER A 101 1.35 16.48 -16.75
C SER A 101 2.59 15.74 -17.29
N SER A 102 2.47 15.16 -18.48
CA SER A 102 3.55 14.42 -19.15
C SER A 102 4.81 15.24 -19.43
N ASP A 103 4.70 16.57 -19.42
CA ASP A 103 5.80 17.51 -19.71
C ASP A 103 6.69 17.76 -18.49
N ILE A 104 6.26 17.38 -17.30
CA ILE A 104 7.02 17.52 -16.05
C ILE A 104 7.69 16.19 -15.76
N ASP A 105 8.96 16.23 -15.33
CA ASP A 105 9.64 15.05 -14.84
C ASP A 105 8.96 14.55 -13.54
N VAL A 106 8.13 13.54 -13.71
CA VAL A 106 7.35 12.91 -12.62
C VAL A 106 8.26 12.45 -11.50
N PHE A 107 9.47 11.99 -11.83
CA PHE A 107 10.45 11.52 -10.85
C PHE A 107 10.95 12.68 -9.96
N VAL A 108 11.35 13.80 -10.57
CA VAL A 108 11.80 14.98 -9.81
C VAL A 108 10.67 15.54 -8.94
N THR A 109 9.46 15.58 -9.47
CA THR A 109 8.29 16.06 -8.71
C THR A 109 7.98 15.15 -7.54
N PHE A 110 8.05 13.83 -7.74
CA PHE A 110 7.80 12.85 -6.69
C PHE A 110 8.88 12.92 -5.58
N GLU A 111 10.16 13.01 -5.95
CA GLU A 111 11.24 13.20 -4.97
C GLU A 111 11.04 14.48 -4.15
N THR A 112 10.73 15.59 -4.83
CA THR A 112 10.56 16.89 -4.16
C THR A 112 9.37 16.89 -3.20
N MET A 113 8.27 16.24 -3.57
CA MET A 113 7.09 16.12 -2.72
C MET A 113 7.31 15.20 -1.51
N ASN A 114 8.03 14.10 -1.70
CA ASN A 114 8.31 13.13 -0.63
C ASN A 114 9.35 13.60 0.40
N ASN A 115 10.20 14.57 0.04
CA ASN A 115 11.18 15.14 0.97
C ASN A 115 10.57 15.89 2.17
N ARG A 116 9.24 16.02 2.24
CA ARG A 116 8.52 16.65 3.36
C ARG A 116 8.11 15.68 4.47
N GLY A 117 8.34 14.38 4.29
CA GLY A 117 7.97 13.32 5.23
C GLY A 117 9.11 12.35 5.52
N LYS A 118 8.79 11.05 5.57
CA LYS A 118 9.81 10.01 5.63
C LYS A 118 10.56 9.98 4.30
N LEU A 119 11.86 10.19 4.35
CA LEU A 119 12.72 10.10 3.17
C LEU A 119 12.65 8.69 2.57
N LEU A 120 12.61 8.63 1.26
CA LEU A 120 12.73 7.38 0.52
C LEU A 120 14.16 6.82 0.67
N SER A 121 14.26 5.50 0.77
CA SER A 121 15.56 4.84 0.71
C SER A 121 16.15 4.91 -0.71
N THR A 122 17.46 4.74 -0.82
CA THR A 122 18.13 4.70 -2.13
C THR A 122 17.58 3.56 -3.00
N LEU A 123 17.18 2.44 -2.38
CA LEU A 123 16.55 1.32 -3.07
C LEU A 123 15.18 1.71 -3.67
N GLU A 124 14.36 2.48 -2.93
CA GLU A 124 13.07 2.99 -3.41
C GLU A 124 13.25 4.01 -4.54
N LEU A 125 14.21 4.93 -4.39
CA LEU A 125 14.56 5.91 -5.43
C LEU A 125 15.02 5.22 -6.71
N LEU A 126 15.85 4.18 -6.60
CA LEU A 126 16.29 3.41 -7.74
C LEU A 126 15.13 2.73 -8.47
N LYS A 127 14.20 2.11 -7.73
CA LYS A 127 12.98 1.53 -8.32
C LYS A 127 12.23 2.55 -9.15
N ASN A 128 11.91 3.68 -8.54
CA ASN A 128 11.13 4.74 -9.19
C ASN A 128 11.83 5.24 -10.46
N ARG A 129 13.16 5.40 -10.41
CA ARG A 129 13.96 5.81 -11.56
C ARG A 129 13.92 4.78 -12.69
N LEU A 130 14.05 3.50 -12.38
CA LEU A 130 13.99 2.42 -13.37
C LEU A 130 12.60 2.33 -14.02
N ILE A 131 11.52 2.43 -13.23
CA ILE A 131 10.15 2.46 -13.74
C ILE A 131 9.95 3.67 -14.66
N PHE A 132 10.42 4.86 -14.28
CA PHE A 132 10.34 6.05 -15.11
C PHE A 132 11.12 5.86 -16.43
N LEU A 133 12.36 5.39 -16.38
CA LEU A 133 13.17 5.15 -17.58
C LEU A 133 12.52 4.11 -18.50
N SER A 134 11.93 3.07 -17.96
CA SER A 134 11.19 2.06 -18.74
C SER A 134 9.97 2.63 -19.47
N SER A 135 9.37 3.70 -18.93
CA SER A 135 8.23 4.38 -19.58
C SER A 135 8.65 5.22 -20.79
N LYS A 136 9.93 5.55 -20.91
CA LYS A 136 10.50 6.30 -22.05
C LYS A 136 10.92 5.41 -23.22
N LEU A 137 10.88 4.08 -23.04
CA LEU A 137 11.19 3.15 -24.13
C LEU A 137 10.10 3.20 -25.20
N PRO A 138 10.47 3.04 -26.49
CA PRO A 138 9.51 3.05 -27.58
C PRO A 138 8.40 1.99 -27.42
N PRO A 139 7.14 2.29 -27.78
CA PRO A 139 6.02 1.36 -27.67
C PRO A 139 6.13 0.10 -28.57
N SER A 140 6.99 0.15 -29.57
CA SER A 140 7.15 -0.90 -30.60
C SER A 140 7.75 -2.22 -30.09
N GLU A 141 8.33 -2.19 -28.90
CA GLU A 141 8.87 -3.38 -28.26
C GLU A 141 8.08 -3.61 -26.96
N ASN A 142 7.48 -4.78 -26.82
CA ASN A 142 6.86 -5.23 -25.56
C ASN A 142 7.86 -5.19 -24.36
N GLY A 143 9.11 -4.82 -24.61
CA GLY A 143 10.19 -4.74 -23.66
C GLY A 143 9.95 -3.77 -22.51
N GLY A 144 9.34 -2.60 -22.76
CA GLY A 144 9.10 -1.61 -21.69
C GLY A 144 8.08 -2.08 -20.66
N GLN A 145 7.04 -2.76 -21.06
CA GLN A 145 6.03 -3.31 -20.15
C GLN A 145 6.58 -4.53 -19.40
N ALA A 146 7.22 -5.46 -20.10
CA ALA A 146 7.87 -6.61 -19.49
C ALA A 146 8.97 -6.20 -18.51
N LEU A 147 9.76 -5.18 -18.85
CA LEU A 147 10.78 -4.64 -17.95
C LEU A 147 10.16 -4.05 -16.67
N ARG A 148 9.07 -3.29 -16.76
CA ARG A 148 8.38 -2.75 -15.58
C ARG A 148 7.85 -3.89 -14.69
N GLN A 149 7.27 -4.91 -15.29
CA GLN A 149 6.81 -6.07 -14.55
C GLN A 149 7.97 -6.77 -13.83
N ASN A 150 9.07 -7.03 -14.51
CA ASN A 150 10.25 -7.66 -13.92
C ASN A 150 10.85 -6.81 -12.78
N ILE A 151 10.90 -5.47 -12.94
CA ILE A 151 11.33 -4.56 -11.87
C ILE A 151 10.41 -4.71 -10.66
N ASN A 152 9.09 -4.68 -10.85
CA ASN A 152 8.13 -4.81 -9.75
C ASN A 152 8.27 -6.15 -9.02
N GLU A 153 8.41 -7.25 -9.76
CA GLU A 153 8.60 -8.58 -9.16
C GLU A 153 9.92 -8.68 -8.38
N ALA A 154 11.01 -8.14 -8.94
CA ALA A 154 12.30 -8.14 -8.26
C ALA A 154 12.26 -7.35 -6.94
N TRP A 155 11.65 -6.16 -6.94
CA TRP A 155 11.48 -5.35 -5.72
C TRP A 155 10.53 -5.99 -4.71
N LYS A 156 9.45 -6.59 -5.18
CA LYS A 156 8.53 -7.35 -4.35
C LYS A 156 9.26 -8.48 -3.61
N ALA A 157 10.08 -9.24 -4.33
CA ALA A 157 10.91 -10.30 -3.74
C ALA A 157 11.94 -9.73 -2.75
N ALA A 158 12.66 -8.67 -3.11
CA ALA A 158 13.63 -8.04 -2.22
C ALA A 158 13.00 -7.58 -0.90
N TYR A 159 11.90 -6.82 -0.96
CA TYR A 159 11.21 -6.38 0.26
C TYR A 159 10.63 -7.52 1.07
N HIS A 160 10.11 -8.54 0.41
CA HIS A 160 9.63 -9.72 1.11
C HIS A 160 10.73 -10.37 1.95
N PHE A 161 11.92 -10.62 1.37
CA PHE A 161 13.05 -11.18 2.10
C PHE A 161 13.61 -10.24 3.16
N LEU A 162 13.71 -8.94 2.89
CA LEU A 162 14.11 -7.95 3.89
C LEU A 162 13.15 -7.89 5.09
N GLY A 163 11.86 -8.18 4.85
CA GLY A 163 10.82 -8.20 5.85
C GLY A 163 10.74 -9.50 6.69
N LYS A 164 11.45 -10.57 6.28
CA LYS A 164 11.43 -11.85 7.01
C LYS A 164 12.22 -11.84 8.33
N ASN A 165 13.07 -10.85 8.55
CA ASN A 165 13.81 -10.74 9.81
C ASN A 165 12.85 -10.37 10.95
N ASP A 166 12.74 -11.26 11.94
CA ASP A 166 11.82 -11.08 13.07
C ASP A 166 12.22 -9.98 14.05
N ALA A 167 13.52 -9.71 14.16
CA ALA A 167 14.04 -8.76 15.16
C ALA A 167 13.90 -7.30 14.70
N ARG A 168 14.13 -7.03 13.41
CA ARG A 168 14.06 -5.70 12.81
C ARG A 168 13.98 -5.79 11.30
N GLN A 169 13.42 -4.79 10.67
CA GLN A 169 13.55 -4.63 9.23
C GLN A 169 15.05 -4.50 8.86
N LEU A 170 15.51 -5.29 7.90
CA LEU A 170 16.85 -5.14 7.37
C LEU A 170 16.95 -3.82 6.60
N ASN A 171 18.14 -3.22 6.64
CA ASN A 171 18.38 -1.96 5.95
C ASN A 171 18.47 -2.16 4.44
N ASP A 172 17.54 -1.60 3.70
CA ASP A 172 17.43 -1.70 2.24
C ASP A 172 18.57 -0.99 1.51
N ASP A 173 19.11 0.10 2.03
CA ASP A 173 20.29 0.76 1.45
C ASP A 173 21.57 -0.07 1.67
N LEU A 174 21.70 -0.73 2.80
CA LEU A 174 22.79 -1.66 3.03
C LEU A 174 22.70 -2.88 2.08
N PHE A 175 21.49 -3.43 1.91
CA PHE A 175 21.22 -4.48 0.93
C PHE A 175 21.64 -4.05 -0.47
N LEU A 176 21.23 -2.87 -0.91
CA LEU A 176 21.60 -2.35 -2.22
C LEU A 176 23.10 -2.23 -2.39
N ARG A 177 23.81 -1.66 -1.42
CA ARG A 177 25.27 -1.51 -1.45
C ARG A 177 26.00 -2.84 -1.56
N THR A 178 25.57 -3.83 -0.78
CA THR A 178 26.18 -5.16 -0.80
C THR A 178 25.87 -5.95 -2.07
N HIS A 179 24.81 -5.59 -2.78
CA HIS A 179 24.43 -6.25 -4.03
C HIS A 179 25.14 -5.69 -5.26
N ILE A 180 25.54 -4.41 -5.21
CA ILE A 180 26.19 -3.71 -6.32
C ILE A 180 27.74 -3.81 -6.20
N ALA A 181 28.29 -4.02 -4.99
CA ALA A 181 29.72 -4.18 -4.75
C ALA A 181 30.24 -5.51 -5.31
#